data_204aa7fc6293299a80e4f31d5711f5d5
#
_entry.id   204aa7fc6293299a80e4f31d5711f5d5
#
_cell.length_a   1.000
_cell.length_b   1.000
_cell.length_c   1.000
_cell.angle_alpha   90.00
_cell.angle_beta   90.00
_cell.angle_gamma   90.00
#
_symmetry.space_group_name_H-M   'P 1'
#
loop_
_entity.id
_entity.type
_entity.pdbx_description
1 polymer ?
#
loop_
_entity_poly.entity_id
_entity_poly.type
_entity_poly.pdbx_seq_one_letter_code
_entity_poly.pdbx_strand_id
1 'polypeptide(L)'
;MSKYDLVVIGGGIIGLATALKFTELYPEKKVAIIDKESKVGYHQSGHNSGVIHAGIYYTPGTQKANFCRAGSSKLKKYCDTKDIPYKLCGKIIVATDEDEVPVLENLYHRGVDNGVPELELIDSIKLKELEPNASGIKAILSPNTGIVDYKLVAQTMANDLISTDTDLLLKTSVLSQETKEDGIYLETNNQPIKTNYLINCGGLHADRLANKMGFKTNLKIIPFRGEFFSLKPEQSNLVNGLIYPVPNP
;
A
#
# COMPACT_ATOMS: atom_id res chain seq x y z
N MET A 1 3.48 27.62 19.80
CA MET A 1 2.57 26.91 18.86
C MET A 1 3.27 26.84 17.50
N SER A 2 3.58 25.66 17.01
CA SER A 2 4.18 25.47 15.70
C SER A 2 3.17 25.76 14.58
N LYS A 3 3.66 26.32 13.47
CA LYS A 3 2.82 26.70 12.31
C LYS A 3 3.29 25.94 11.07
N TYR A 4 2.35 25.37 10.32
CA TYR A 4 2.58 24.63 9.08
C TYR A 4 1.61 25.04 7.98
N ASP A 5 2.00 24.88 6.74
CA ASP A 5 1.09 25.00 5.60
C ASP A 5 0.23 23.73 5.48
N LEU A 6 0.85 22.55 5.66
CA LEU A 6 0.17 21.27 5.64
C LEU A 6 0.55 20.42 6.85
N VAL A 7 -0.45 19.81 7.47
CA VAL A 7 -0.26 18.69 8.40
C VAL A 7 -0.90 17.44 7.83
N VAL A 8 -0.13 16.34 7.79
CA VAL A 8 -0.62 15.01 7.43
C VAL A 8 -0.67 14.15 8.69
N ILE A 9 -1.84 13.58 9.00
CA ILE A 9 -2.00 12.66 10.13
C ILE A 9 -1.86 11.23 9.66
N GLY A 10 -0.83 10.55 10.12
CA GLY A 10 -0.48 9.17 9.82
C GLY A 10 0.84 9.03 9.08
N GLY A 11 1.84 8.46 9.75
CA GLY A 11 3.17 8.12 9.23
C GLY A 11 3.22 6.77 8.51
N GLY A 12 2.08 6.30 7.97
CA GLY A 12 2.02 5.16 7.07
C GLY A 12 2.42 5.55 5.64
N ILE A 13 2.55 4.56 4.75
CA ILE A 13 3.01 4.78 3.37
C ILE A 13 2.15 5.80 2.60
N ILE A 14 0.84 5.86 2.87
CA ILE A 14 -0.06 6.83 2.21
C ILE A 14 0.25 8.25 2.68
N GLY A 15 0.39 8.47 3.99
CA GLY A 15 0.72 9.79 4.53
C GLY A 15 2.09 10.27 4.07
N LEU A 16 3.09 9.40 4.11
CA LEU A 16 4.44 9.70 3.65
C LEU A 16 4.46 10.06 2.15
N ALA A 17 3.82 9.25 1.30
CA ALA A 17 3.74 9.52 -0.14
C ALA A 17 2.96 10.81 -0.44
N THR A 18 1.91 11.11 0.34
CA THR A 18 1.14 12.35 0.22
C THR A 18 1.99 13.57 0.55
N ALA A 19 2.74 13.52 1.65
CA ALA A 19 3.65 14.59 2.05
C ALA A 19 4.78 14.78 1.03
N LEU A 20 5.41 13.68 0.56
CA LEU A 20 6.44 13.74 -0.49
C LEU A 20 5.92 14.42 -1.76
N LYS A 21 4.72 14.04 -2.20
CA LYS A 21 4.14 14.68 -3.39
C LYS A 21 3.81 16.14 -3.18
N PHE A 22 3.40 16.52 -1.97
CA PHE A 22 3.14 17.91 -1.63
C PHE A 22 4.43 18.74 -1.61
N THR A 23 5.50 18.25 -0.97
CA THR A 23 6.80 18.96 -0.92
C THR A 23 7.47 19.06 -2.29
N GLU A 24 7.26 18.07 -3.16
CA GLU A 24 7.71 18.15 -4.56
C GLU A 24 7.01 19.28 -5.34
N LEU A 25 5.69 19.47 -5.12
CA LEU A 25 4.90 20.48 -5.81
C LEU A 25 5.04 21.88 -5.20
N TYR A 26 5.31 21.96 -3.91
CA TYR A 26 5.35 23.20 -3.12
C TYR A 26 6.55 23.19 -2.18
N PRO A 27 7.77 23.28 -2.73
CA PRO A 27 9.02 23.13 -1.95
C PRO A 27 9.25 24.22 -0.90
N GLU A 28 8.57 25.37 -1.04
CA GLU A 28 8.63 26.48 -0.08
C GLU A 28 7.66 26.32 1.10
N LYS A 29 6.79 25.30 1.08
CA LYS A 29 5.74 25.09 2.08
C LYS A 29 6.23 24.27 3.25
N LYS A 30 5.90 24.70 4.46
CA LYS A 30 6.23 24.00 5.69
C LYS A 30 5.24 22.86 5.94
N VAL A 31 5.78 21.64 6.05
CA VAL A 31 4.98 20.42 6.20
C VAL A 31 5.30 19.71 7.52
N ALA A 32 4.28 19.13 8.17
CA ALA A 32 4.50 18.18 9.25
C ALA A 32 3.70 16.89 9.02
N ILE A 33 4.30 15.78 9.44
CA ILE A 33 3.61 14.51 9.58
C ILE A 33 3.48 14.20 11.06
N ILE A 34 2.27 13.87 11.50
CA ILE A 34 1.99 13.48 12.88
C ILE A 34 1.67 11.98 12.91
N ASP A 35 2.35 11.23 13.78
CA ASP A 35 1.97 9.84 14.08
C ASP A 35 2.02 9.57 15.59
N LYS A 36 1.01 8.84 16.09
CA LYS A 36 0.94 8.43 17.50
C LYS A 36 2.00 7.40 17.87
N GLU A 37 2.53 6.67 16.89
CA GLU A 37 3.53 5.63 17.09
C GLU A 37 4.95 6.21 17.15
N SER A 38 5.87 5.38 17.61
CA SER A 38 7.28 5.76 17.77
C SER A 38 8.11 5.68 16.50
N LYS A 39 7.55 5.13 15.42
CA LYS A 39 8.19 4.97 14.11
C LYS A 39 7.17 4.97 12.99
N VAL A 40 7.60 5.33 11.80
CA VAL A 40 6.78 5.25 10.58
C VAL A 40 6.48 3.82 10.18
N GLY A 41 5.41 3.62 9.42
CA GLY A 41 5.02 2.31 8.90
C GLY A 41 4.65 1.28 9.98
N TYR A 42 4.34 1.72 11.19
CA TYR A 42 4.14 0.84 12.35
C TYR A 42 2.96 -0.13 12.20
N HIS A 43 1.90 0.27 11.49
CA HIS A 43 0.70 -0.53 11.30
C HIS A 43 0.73 -1.28 9.94
N GLN A 44 -0.33 -1.17 9.11
CA GLN A 44 -0.51 -1.94 7.88
C GLN A 44 0.65 -1.80 6.88
N SER A 45 1.28 -0.63 6.83
CA SER A 45 2.44 -0.41 5.95
C SER A 45 3.63 -1.30 6.32
N GLY A 46 3.74 -1.69 7.59
CA GLY A 46 4.76 -2.60 8.08
C GLY A 46 4.28 -4.04 8.32
N HIS A 47 2.98 -4.33 8.14
CA HIS A 47 2.37 -5.63 8.40
C HIS A 47 1.44 -5.99 7.23
N ASN A 48 2.01 -6.47 6.14
CA ASN A 48 1.35 -6.84 4.90
C ASN A 48 2.11 -7.97 4.21
N SER A 49 1.59 -8.46 3.07
CA SER A 49 2.20 -9.54 2.30
C SER A 49 3.46 -9.14 1.51
N GLY A 50 3.81 -7.86 1.47
CA GLY A 50 4.94 -7.36 0.69
C GLY A 50 4.72 -7.34 -0.83
N VAL A 51 3.55 -7.72 -1.33
CA VAL A 51 3.32 -7.91 -2.77
C VAL A 51 3.15 -6.58 -3.49
N ILE A 52 3.88 -6.41 -4.59
CA ILE A 52 3.69 -5.36 -5.58
C ILE A 52 2.65 -5.88 -6.58
N HIS A 53 1.37 -5.56 -6.35
CA HIS A 53 0.27 -6.06 -7.17
C HIS A 53 0.27 -5.49 -8.58
N ALA A 54 -0.01 -6.35 -9.58
CA ALA A 54 -0.08 -5.96 -11.00
C ALA A 54 -1.44 -5.37 -11.43
N GLY A 55 -2.53 -5.63 -10.66
CA GLY A 55 -3.86 -5.07 -10.98
C GLY A 55 -4.85 -6.05 -11.62
N ILE A 56 -4.59 -7.36 -11.59
CA ILE A 56 -5.40 -8.40 -12.25
C ILE A 56 -6.84 -8.43 -11.73
N TYR A 57 -7.03 -8.28 -10.40
CA TYR A 57 -8.33 -8.51 -9.74
C TYR A 57 -9.34 -7.37 -9.86
N TYR A 58 -8.90 -6.18 -10.22
CA TYR A 58 -9.77 -5.00 -10.21
C TYR A 58 -10.59 -4.89 -11.49
N THR A 59 -11.84 -4.44 -11.36
CA THR A 59 -12.70 -4.17 -12.51
C THR A 59 -12.07 -3.09 -13.40
N PRO A 60 -11.92 -3.34 -14.71
CA PRO A 60 -11.34 -2.38 -15.64
C PRO A 60 -12.06 -1.02 -15.62
N GLY A 61 -11.31 0.06 -15.83
CA GLY A 61 -11.82 1.42 -15.80
C GLY A 61 -12.04 2.02 -14.41
N THR A 62 -11.98 1.21 -13.33
CA THR A 62 -12.10 1.74 -11.97
C THR A 62 -10.84 2.47 -11.51
N GLN A 63 -10.99 3.41 -10.57
CA GLN A 63 -9.84 4.08 -9.95
C GLN A 63 -8.88 3.08 -9.27
N LYS A 64 -9.41 2.00 -8.69
CA LYS A 64 -8.56 0.95 -8.08
C LYS A 64 -7.65 0.29 -9.11
N ALA A 65 -8.18 -0.05 -10.30
CA ALA A 65 -7.38 -0.63 -11.38
C ALA A 65 -6.30 0.35 -11.85
N ASN A 66 -6.68 1.59 -12.13
CA ASN A 66 -5.78 2.64 -12.62
C ASN A 66 -4.67 2.96 -11.60
N PHE A 67 -5.02 3.13 -10.32
CA PHE A 67 -4.05 3.41 -9.26
C PHE A 67 -3.13 2.22 -8.96
N CYS A 68 -3.64 0.99 -9.03
CA CYS A 68 -2.81 -0.19 -8.82
C CYS A 68 -1.74 -0.30 -9.91
N ARG A 69 -2.13 -0.17 -11.17
CA ARG A 69 -1.20 -0.22 -12.31
C ARG A 69 -0.16 0.91 -12.25
N ALA A 70 -0.62 2.16 -12.12
CA ALA A 70 0.27 3.32 -12.05
C ALA A 70 1.16 3.25 -10.80
N GLY A 71 0.62 2.82 -9.67
CA GLY A 71 1.33 2.67 -8.40
C GLY A 71 2.41 1.60 -8.45
N SER A 72 2.13 0.45 -9.06
CA SER A 72 3.12 -0.62 -9.26
C SER A 72 4.36 -0.12 -10.03
N SER A 73 4.13 0.59 -11.15
CA SER A 73 5.22 1.16 -11.95
C SER A 73 6.00 2.23 -11.19
N LYS A 74 5.29 3.16 -10.53
CA LYS A 74 5.92 4.23 -9.74
C LYS A 74 6.70 3.70 -8.56
N LEU A 75 6.19 2.68 -7.87
CA LEU A 75 6.86 2.06 -6.74
C LEU A 75 8.18 1.39 -7.17
N LYS A 76 8.16 0.61 -8.25
CA LYS A 76 9.39 0.00 -8.80
C LYS A 76 10.42 1.06 -9.17
N LYS A 77 10.00 2.12 -9.88
CA LYS A 77 10.89 3.24 -10.21
C LYS A 77 11.45 3.94 -8.96
N TYR A 78 10.63 4.13 -7.93
CA TYR A 78 11.08 4.68 -6.66
C TYR A 78 12.11 3.78 -5.99
N CYS A 79 11.86 2.47 -5.94
CA CYS A 79 12.81 1.49 -5.42
C CYS A 79 14.14 1.52 -6.17
N ASP A 80 14.11 1.55 -7.51
CA ASP A 80 15.32 1.65 -8.34
C ASP A 80 16.10 2.95 -8.06
N THR A 81 15.38 4.08 -7.92
CA THR A 81 16.01 5.39 -7.65
C THR A 81 16.64 5.48 -6.27
N LYS A 82 16.12 4.73 -5.30
CA LYS A 82 16.51 4.78 -3.89
C LYS A 82 17.27 3.54 -3.42
N ASP A 83 17.70 2.69 -4.34
CA ASP A 83 18.40 1.42 -4.06
C ASP A 83 17.66 0.53 -3.04
N ILE A 84 16.31 0.56 -3.10
CA ILE A 84 15.47 -0.32 -2.28
C ILE A 84 15.36 -1.68 -2.99
N PRO A 85 15.84 -2.77 -2.37
CA PRO A 85 15.75 -4.09 -2.99
C PRO A 85 14.31 -4.56 -3.11
N TYR A 86 13.95 -5.04 -4.28
CA TYR A 86 12.70 -5.76 -4.55
C TYR A 86 12.96 -6.92 -5.50
N LYS A 87 12.07 -7.90 -5.54
CA LYS A 87 12.22 -9.08 -6.40
C LYS A 87 10.96 -9.26 -7.25
N LEU A 88 11.12 -9.31 -8.57
CA LEU A 88 10.08 -9.75 -9.49
C LEU A 88 10.10 -11.28 -9.51
N CYS A 89 9.44 -11.90 -8.55
CA CYS A 89 9.39 -13.35 -8.41
C CYS A 89 8.26 -13.99 -9.22
N GLY A 90 7.43 -13.16 -9.87
CA GLY A 90 6.25 -13.63 -10.57
C GLY A 90 5.12 -14.04 -9.63
N LYS A 91 3.94 -14.19 -10.21
CA LYS A 91 2.75 -14.71 -9.54
C LYS A 91 2.00 -15.65 -10.47
N ILE A 92 1.55 -16.77 -9.90
CA ILE A 92 0.69 -17.74 -10.56
C ILE A 92 -0.64 -17.76 -9.84
N ILE A 93 -1.76 -17.68 -10.58
CA ILE A 93 -3.12 -17.88 -10.07
C ILE A 93 -3.57 -19.20 -10.65
N VAL A 94 -3.88 -20.17 -9.80
CA VAL A 94 -4.11 -21.57 -10.17
C VAL A 94 -5.58 -21.93 -10.06
N ALA A 95 -6.15 -22.53 -11.13
CA ALA A 95 -7.40 -23.27 -11.09
C ALA A 95 -7.10 -24.75 -10.84
N THR A 96 -7.74 -25.31 -9.81
CA THR A 96 -7.52 -26.67 -9.35
C THR A 96 -8.54 -27.66 -9.90
N ASP A 97 -9.69 -27.16 -10.38
CA ASP A 97 -10.77 -27.92 -10.98
C ASP A 97 -11.42 -27.17 -12.16
N GLU A 98 -12.31 -27.86 -12.87
CA GLU A 98 -12.99 -27.33 -14.05
C GLU A 98 -13.94 -26.16 -13.74
N ASP A 99 -14.51 -26.10 -12.55
CA ASP A 99 -15.44 -25.03 -12.15
C ASP A 99 -14.69 -23.69 -11.93
N GLU A 100 -13.42 -23.75 -11.58
CA GLU A 100 -12.55 -22.57 -11.40
C GLU A 100 -12.03 -22.00 -12.74
N VAL A 101 -12.00 -22.81 -13.83
CA VAL A 101 -11.45 -22.36 -15.13
C VAL A 101 -12.16 -21.13 -15.70
N PRO A 102 -13.50 -21.05 -15.75
CA PRO A 102 -14.18 -19.86 -16.25
C PRO A 102 -13.87 -18.59 -15.44
N VAL A 103 -13.71 -18.72 -14.12
CA VAL A 103 -13.35 -17.60 -13.25
C VAL A 103 -11.91 -17.15 -13.52
N LEU A 104 -10.99 -18.10 -13.70
CA LEU A 104 -9.61 -17.84 -14.08
C LEU A 104 -9.51 -17.09 -15.41
N GLU A 105 -10.25 -17.55 -16.45
CA GLU A 105 -10.27 -16.90 -17.77
C GLU A 105 -10.83 -15.48 -17.71
N ASN A 106 -11.88 -15.26 -16.94
CA ASN A 106 -12.40 -13.92 -16.68
C ASN A 106 -11.36 -13.01 -16.00
N LEU A 107 -10.60 -13.54 -15.05
CA LEU A 107 -9.51 -12.80 -14.42
C LEU A 107 -8.39 -12.47 -15.42
N TYR A 108 -8.05 -13.41 -16.30
CA TYR A 108 -7.08 -13.18 -17.36
C TYR A 108 -7.51 -12.03 -18.27
N HIS A 109 -8.73 -12.06 -18.81
CA HIS A 109 -9.26 -10.97 -19.65
C HIS A 109 -9.29 -9.64 -18.89
N ARG A 110 -9.72 -9.64 -17.64
CA ARG A 110 -9.69 -8.45 -16.78
C ARG A 110 -8.27 -7.89 -16.61
N GLY A 111 -7.29 -8.75 -16.42
CA GLY A 111 -5.88 -8.35 -16.33
C GLY A 111 -5.37 -7.74 -17.63
N VAL A 112 -5.73 -8.33 -18.77
CA VAL A 112 -5.41 -7.79 -20.12
C VAL A 112 -6.05 -6.42 -20.31
N ASP A 113 -7.34 -6.26 -20.02
CA ASP A 113 -8.07 -4.99 -20.13
C ASP A 113 -7.50 -3.90 -19.21
N ASN A 114 -6.98 -4.29 -18.04
CA ASN A 114 -6.24 -3.38 -17.15
C ASN A 114 -4.82 -3.05 -17.64
N GLY A 115 -4.38 -3.67 -18.75
CA GLY A 115 -3.06 -3.49 -19.32
C GLY A 115 -1.93 -4.05 -18.45
N VAL A 116 -2.18 -5.14 -17.72
CA VAL A 116 -1.12 -5.87 -17.00
C VAL A 116 -0.21 -6.51 -18.04
N PRO A 117 1.11 -6.21 -18.03
CA PRO A 117 2.00 -6.69 -19.06
C PRO A 117 2.32 -8.18 -18.88
N GLU A 118 2.53 -8.85 -20.02
CA GLU A 118 3.08 -10.22 -20.08
C GLU A 118 2.26 -11.26 -19.30
N LEU A 119 0.92 -11.09 -19.25
CA LEU A 119 0.04 -12.11 -18.71
C LEU A 119 -0.08 -13.28 -19.68
N GLU A 120 0.03 -14.50 -19.16
CA GLU A 120 -0.10 -15.72 -19.92
C GLU A 120 -1.09 -16.67 -19.24
N LEU A 121 -1.93 -17.35 -20.06
CA LEU A 121 -2.63 -18.54 -19.64
C LEU A 121 -1.70 -19.73 -19.88
N ILE A 122 -1.43 -20.50 -18.83
CA ILE A 122 -0.54 -21.66 -18.87
C ILE A 122 -1.30 -22.93 -18.48
N ASP A 123 -0.87 -24.06 -19.03
CA ASP A 123 -1.39 -25.37 -18.72
C ASP A 123 -0.71 -26.00 -17.49
N SER A 124 -1.14 -27.21 -17.12
CA SER A 124 -0.60 -27.95 -16.00
C SER A 124 0.87 -28.35 -16.17
N ILE A 125 1.33 -28.54 -17.41
CA ILE A 125 2.72 -28.90 -17.72
C ILE A 125 3.60 -27.70 -17.40
N LYS A 126 3.26 -26.53 -17.94
CA LYS A 126 3.99 -25.30 -17.70
C LYS A 126 3.95 -24.87 -16.24
N LEU A 127 2.80 -25.07 -15.57
CA LEU A 127 2.69 -24.86 -14.13
C LEU A 127 3.72 -25.70 -13.35
N LYS A 128 3.85 -26.98 -13.67
CA LYS A 128 4.82 -27.89 -13.03
C LYS A 128 6.27 -27.53 -13.30
N GLU A 129 6.58 -26.99 -14.48
CA GLU A 129 7.93 -26.49 -14.77
C GLU A 129 8.30 -25.29 -13.88
N LEU A 130 7.37 -24.37 -13.67
CA LEU A 130 7.60 -23.14 -12.91
C LEU A 130 7.54 -23.37 -11.40
N GLU A 131 6.58 -24.17 -10.96
CA GLU A 131 6.30 -24.47 -9.54
C GLU A 131 6.10 -25.99 -9.36
N PRO A 132 7.18 -26.75 -9.20
CA PRO A 132 7.11 -28.23 -9.17
C PRO A 132 6.20 -28.80 -8.09
N ASN A 133 6.00 -28.05 -6.99
CA ASN A 133 5.14 -28.47 -5.87
C ASN A 133 3.70 -27.97 -5.96
N ALA A 134 3.36 -27.13 -6.96
CA ALA A 134 1.99 -26.71 -7.22
C ALA A 134 1.24 -27.73 -8.06
N SER A 135 -0.07 -27.81 -7.90
CA SER A 135 -0.96 -28.66 -8.73
C SER A 135 -2.18 -27.85 -9.16
N GLY A 136 -2.57 -28.00 -10.42
CA GLY A 136 -3.73 -27.37 -11.01
C GLY A 136 -3.87 -27.78 -12.46
N ILE A 137 -5.02 -27.48 -13.07
CA ILE A 137 -5.33 -27.82 -14.45
C ILE A 137 -5.03 -26.67 -15.42
N LYS A 138 -5.11 -25.44 -14.94
CA LYS A 138 -4.84 -24.22 -15.70
C LYS A 138 -4.41 -23.10 -14.76
N ALA A 139 -3.59 -22.16 -15.24
CA ALA A 139 -3.20 -21.04 -14.41
C ALA A 139 -2.98 -19.75 -15.22
N ILE A 140 -2.96 -18.61 -14.52
CA ILE A 140 -2.47 -17.32 -15.05
C ILE A 140 -1.06 -17.12 -14.52
N LEU A 141 -0.10 -16.89 -15.40
CA LEU A 141 1.24 -16.41 -15.05
C LEU A 141 1.30 -14.89 -15.19
N SER A 142 1.78 -14.19 -14.16
CA SER A 142 2.04 -12.75 -14.14
C SER A 142 3.48 -12.50 -13.73
N PRO A 143 4.44 -12.46 -14.66
CA PRO A 143 5.88 -12.40 -14.34
C PRO A 143 6.28 -11.06 -13.69
N ASN A 144 5.54 -9.99 -13.95
CA ASN A 144 5.81 -8.64 -13.45
C ASN A 144 5.29 -8.36 -12.02
N THR A 145 4.71 -9.35 -11.36
CA THR A 145 4.36 -9.27 -9.93
C THR A 145 5.60 -9.54 -9.10
N GLY A 146 5.79 -8.78 -8.04
CA GLY A 146 6.97 -8.90 -7.18
C GLY A 146 6.67 -8.68 -5.71
N ILE A 147 7.74 -8.65 -4.93
CA ILE A 147 7.70 -8.39 -3.48
C ILE A 147 8.72 -7.32 -3.12
N VAL A 148 8.37 -6.52 -2.09
CA VAL A 148 9.22 -5.48 -1.51
C VAL A 148 9.00 -5.40 0.00
N ASP A 149 10.00 -4.98 0.74
CA ASP A 149 9.81 -4.61 2.15
C ASP A 149 9.20 -3.20 2.25
N TYR A 150 7.89 -3.13 2.48
CA TYR A 150 7.19 -1.85 2.65
C TYR A 150 7.61 -1.08 3.93
N LYS A 151 8.24 -1.72 4.91
CA LYS A 151 8.83 -1.00 6.05
C LYS A 151 10.02 -0.18 5.58
N LEU A 152 10.89 -0.79 4.76
CA LEU A 152 12.03 -0.11 4.17
C LEU A 152 11.58 1.03 3.25
N VAL A 153 10.55 0.80 2.41
CA VAL A 153 9.96 1.85 1.57
C VAL A 153 9.47 3.03 2.42
N ALA A 154 8.70 2.76 3.48
CA ALA A 154 8.19 3.80 4.37
C ALA A 154 9.32 4.56 5.08
N GLN A 155 10.35 3.86 5.54
CA GLN A 155 11.50 4.49 6.18
C GLN A 155 12.28 5.37 5.21
N THR A 156 12.48 4.92 3.97
CA THR A 156 13.16 5.71 2.93
C THR A 156 12.36 6.96 2.58
N MET A 157 11.02 6.85 2.44
CA MET A 157 10.15 8.02 2.22
C MET A 157 10.24 9.02 3.38
N ALA A 158 10.31 8.54 4.62
CA ALA A 158 10.48 9.42 5.78
C ALA A 158 11.84 10.13 5.78
N ASN A 159 12.90 9.44 5.41
CA ASN A 159 14.25 10.05 5.28
C ASN A 159 14.27 11.11 4.16
N ASP A 160 13.63 10.84 3.02
CA ASP A 160 13.50 11.83 1.95
C ASP A 160 12.78 13.10 2.44
N LEU A 161 11.69 12.93 3.21
CA LEU A 161 10.94 14.06 3.77
C LEU A 161 11.76 14.88 4.78
N ILE A 162 12.53 14.22 5.65
CA ILE A 162 13.43 14.91 6.59
C ILE A 162 14.43 15.76 5.83
N SER A 163 14.91 15.31 4.67
CA SER A 163 15.83 16.08 3.84
C SER A 163 15.19 17.31 3.17
N THR A 164 13.86 17.40 3.14
CA THR A 164 13.10 18.56 2.63
C THR A 164 12.58 19.49 3.73
N ASP A 165 13.17 19.48 4.92
CA ASP A 165 12.73 20.27 6.08
C ASP A 165 11.28 19.96 6.56
N THR A 166 10.82 18.74 6.32
CA THR A 166 9.52 18.27 6.84
C THR A 166 9.66 17.78 8.28
N ASP A 167 8.85 18.32 9.17
CA ASP A 167 8.82 17.88 10.57
C ASP A 167 8.10 16.53 10.70
N LEU A 168 8.80 15.52 11.23
CA LEU A 168 8.23 14.20 11.54
C LEU A 168 7.95 14.11 13.06
N LEU A 169 6.70 14.36 13.44
CA LEU A 169 6.23 14.42 14.82
C LEU A 169 5.69 13.05 15.26
N LEU A 170 6.58 12.15 15.62
CA LEU A 170 6.25 10.82 16.16
C LEU A 170 5.83 10.91 17.65
N LYS A 171 5.20 9.87 18.16
CA LYS A 171 4.59 9.82 19.51
C LYS A 171 3.66 10.99 19.77
N THR A 172 3.06 11.54 18.70
CA THR A 172 2.18 12.69 18.75
C THR A 172 0.79 12.32 18.28
N SER A 173 -0.16 12.42 19.18
CA SER A 173 -1.58 12.12 18.94
C SER A 173 -2.39 13.41 18.87
N VAL A 174 -3.26 13.52 17.87
CA VAL A 174 -4.23 14.60 17.79
C VAL A 174 -5.38 14.31 18.77
N LEU A 175 -5.60 15.21 19.72
CA LEU A 175 -6.63 15.13 20.75
C LEU A 175 -7.93 15.79 20.31
N SER A 176 -7.84 16.98 19.69
CA SER A 176 -8.99 17.71 19.14
C SER A 176 -8.55 18.59 17.98
N GLN A 177 -9.50 19.11 17.24
CA GLN A 177 -9.27 20.14 16.23
C GLN A 177 -10.36 21.21 16.28
N GLU A 178 -9.98 22.44 15.95
CA GLU A 178 -10.88 23.58 15.78
C GLU A 178 -10.52 24.31 14.49
N THR A 179 -11.49 24.56 13.62
CA THR A 179 -11.30 25.39 12.42
C THR A 179 -11.71 26.81 12.73
N LYS A 180 -10.81 27.77 12.50
CA LYS A 180 -11.02 29.22 12.62
C LYS A 180 -10.82 29.90 11.27
N GLU A 181 -11.14 31.19 11.19
CA GLU A 181 -10.98 31.98 9.95
C GLU A 181 -9.51 31.96 9.45
N ASP A 182 -8.55 31.91 10.37
CA ASP A 182 -7.12 32.01 10.07
C ASP A 182 -6.39 30.66 10.03
N GLY A 183 -7.11 29.52 10.08
CA GLY A 183 -6.55 28.17 9.94
C GLY A 183 -7.15 27.11 10.85
N ILE A 184 -6.53 25.95 10.85
CA ILE A 184 -6.92 24.77 11.62
C ILE A 184 -6.00 24.66 12.83
N TYR A 185 -6.58 24.54 14.00
CA TYR A 185 -5.88 24.40 15.28
C TYR A 185 -6.01 22.97 15.76
N LEU A 186 -4.87 22.33 15.98
CA LEU A 186 -4.80 20.95 16.51
C LEU A 186 -4.28 21.00 17.94
N GLU A 187 -5.04 20.41 18.85
CA GLU A 187 -4.55 20.05 20.17
C GLU A 187 -3.89 18.67 20.08
N THR A 188 -2.72 18.52 20.64
CA THR A 188 -1.98 17.25 20.65
C THR A 188 -1.55 16.93 22.08
N ASN A 189 -1.12 15.68 22.31
CA ASN A 189 -0.53 15.30 23.59
C ASN A 189 0.85 15.93 23.87
N ASN A 190 1.44 16.63 22.89
CA ASN A 190 2.71 17.33 23.03
C ASN A 190 2.48 18.85 23.04
N GLN A 191 2.45 19.48 21.88
CA GLN A 191 2.26 20.91 21.75
C GLN A 191 1.15 21.23 20.75
N PRO A 192 0.41 22.34 20.91
CA PRO A 192 -0.60 22.74 19.95
C PRO A 192 0.05 23.14 18.62
N ILE A 193 -0.64 22.82 17.53
CA ILE A 193 -0.19 23.04 16.15
C ILE A 193 -1.26 23.84 15.41
N LYS A 194 -0.81 24.81 14.60
CA LYS A 194 -1.65 25.51 13.64
C LYS A 194 -1.27 25.10 12.22
N THR A 195 -2.26 24.87 11.35
CA THR A 195 -2.01 24.56 9.94
C THR A 195 -3.06 25.18 9.03
N ASN A 196 -2.69 25.41 7.77
CA ASN A 196 -3.63 25.86 6.75
C ASN A 196 -4.45 24.71 6.17
N TYR A 197 -3.81 23.54 6.00
CA TYR A 197 -4.43 22.33 5.45
C TYR A 197 -4.13 21.13 6.33
N LEU A 198 -5.12 20.21 6.39
CA LEU A 198 -5.04 19.00 7.16
C LEU A 198 -5.48 17.81 6.30
N ILE A 199 -4.63 16.78 6.21
CA ILE A 199 -4.95 15.55 5.50
C ILE A 199 -4.95 14.37 6.48
N ASN A 200 -6.06 13.65 6.51
CA ASN A 200 -6.21 12.47 7.35
C ASN A 200 -5.78 11.21 6.58
N CYS A 201 -4.61 10.68 6.93
CA CYS A 201 -4.05 9.41 6.46
C CYS A 201 -3.96 8.37 7.60
N GLY A 202 -4.87 8.43 8.57
CA GLY A 202 -4.86 7.63 9.81
C GLY A 202 -5.14 6.13 9.65
N GLY A 203 -5.15 5.59 8.44
CA GLY A 203 -5.31 4.17 8.16
C GLY A 203 -6.58 3.59 8.81
N LEU A 204 -6.44 2.55 9.64
CA LEU A 204 -7.57 1.93 10.37
C LEU A 204 -8.28 2.86 11.35
N HIS A 205 -7.73 4.03 11.63
CA HIS A 205 -8.32 5.03 12.53
C HIS A 205 -8.90 6.24 11.78
N ALA A 206 -8.87 6.24 10.45
CA ALA A 206 -9.24 7.42 9.65
C ALA A 206 -10.71 7.84 9.85
N ASP A 207 -11.63 6.90 9.97
CA ASP A 207 -13.04 7.16 10.27
C ASP A 207 -13.25 7.79 11.66
N ARG A 208 -12.55 7.27 12.67
CA ARG A 208 -12.59 7.80 14.05
C ARG A 208 -12.00 9.19 14.12
N LEU A 209 -10.89 9.42 13.41
CA LEU A 209 -10.27 10.74 13.32
C LEU A 209 -11.19 11.73 12.62
N ALA A 210 -11.82 11.35 11.51
CA ALA A 210 -12.78 12.20 10.80
C ALA A 210 -13.94 12.64 11.72
N ASN A 211 -14.56 11.68 12.43
CA ASN A 211 -15.62 11.97 13.39
C ASN A 211 -15.15 12.87 14.53
N LYS A 212 -13.96 12.62 15.08
CA LYS A 212 -13.35 13.43 16.15
C LYS A 212 -13.09 14.88 15.70
N MET A 213 -12.82 15.08 14.41
CA MET A 213 -12.60 16.37 13.78
C MET A 213 -13.91 17.06 13.33
N GLY A 214 -15.07 16.53 13.73
CA GLY A 214 -16.36 17.11 13.41
C GLY A 214 -16.95 16.72 12.04
N PHE A 215 -16.25 15.90 11.25
CA PHE A 215 -16.78 15.36 10.00
C PHE A 215 -17.63 14.12 10.30
N LYS A 216 -18.94 14.30 10.41
CA LYS A 216 -19.88 13.19 10.58
C LYS A 216 -19.87 12.34 9.32
N THR A 217 -19.36 11.11 9.43
CA THR A 217 -19.39 10.12 8.37
C THR A 217 -20.14 8.88 8.83
N ASN A 218 -20.94 8.30 7.93
CA ASN A 218 -21.58 7.01 8.14
C ASN A 218 -20.66 5.84 7.79
N LEU A 219 -19.45 6.12 7.29
CA LEU A 219 -18.46 5.11 6.97
C LEU A 219 -17.79 4.61 8.24
N LYS A 220 -17.62 3.29 8.32
CA LYS A 220 -16.86 2.63 9.39
C LYS A 220 -15.78 1.74 8.77
N ILE A 221 -14.59 1.83 9.28
CA ILE A 221 -13.51 0.93 8.93
C ILE A 221 -13.57 -0.27 9.89
N ILE A 222 -13.87 -1.44 9.33
CA ILE A 222 -13.92 -2.70 10.09
C ILE A 222 -12.60 -3.44 9.85
N PRO A 223 -11.74 -3.58 10.87
CA PRO A 223 -10.48 -4.29 10.71
C PRO A 223 -10.71 -5.80 10.66
N PHE A 224 -10.09 -6.45 9.68
CA PHE A 224 -9.95 -7.90 9.63
C PHE A 224 -8.49 -8.27 9.88
N ARG A 225 -8.28 -9.28 10.73
CA ARG A 225 -6.94 -9.79 11.01
C ARG A 225 -6.60 -10.90 10.02
N GLY A 226 -5.52 -10.70 9.25
CA GLY A 226 -4.88 -11.77 8.49
C GLY A 226 -3.78 -12.43 9.33
N GLU A 227 -3.69 -13.75 9.27
CA GLU A 227 -2.63 -14.52 9.89
C GLU A 227 -1.71 -15.10 8.82
N PHE A 228 -0.40 -15.05 9.06
CA PHE A 228 0.60 -15.57 8.15
C PHE A 228 1.39 -16.66 8.84
N PHE A 229 1.61 -17.75 8.14
CA PHE A 229 2.56 -18.78 8.54
C PHE A 229 3.86 -18.57 7.77
N SER A 230 4.98 -18.82 8.43
CA SER A 230 6.29 -18.83 7.78
C SER A 230 6.73 -20.27 7.57
N LEU A 231 7.20 -20.58 6.37
CA LEU A 231 7.89 -21.86 6.13
C LEU A 231 9.18 -21.91 6.96
N LYS A 232 9.54 -23.08 7.40
CA LYS A 232 10.86 -23.30 7.99
C LYS A 232 11.94 -23.04 6.94
N PRO A 233 13.11 -22.50 7.31
CA PRO A 233 14.15 -22.15 6.35
C PRO A 233 14.55 -23.30 5.41
N GLU A 234 14.60 -24.54 5.92
CA GLU A 234 14.91 -25.73 5.16
C GLU A 234 13.87 -26.13 4.12
N GLN A 235 12.66 -25.54 4.19
CA GLN A 235 11.56 -25.76 3.26
C GLN A 235 11.29 -24.55 2.35
N SER A 236 12.15 -23.55 2.35
CA SER A 236 11.98 -22.35 1.55
C SER A 236 11.99 -22.60 0.03
N ASN A 237 12.54 -23.74 -0.40
CA ASN A 237 12.59 -24.19 -1.78
C ASN A 237 11.27 -24.83 -2.30
N LEU A 238 10.26 -24.97 -1.45
CA LEU A 238 8.97 -25.51 -1.87
C LEU A 238 8.21 -24.59 -2.84
N VAL A 239 8.52 -23.30 -2.84
CA VAL A 239 7.84 -22.27 -3.65
C VAL A 239 8.88 -21.35 -4.28
N ASN A 240 8.80 -21.12 -5.59
CA ASN A 240 9.70 -20.24 -6.32
C ASN A 240 9.19 -18.79 -6.40
N GLY A 241 7.87 -18.65 -6.58
CA GLY A 241 7.19 -17.35 -6.74
C GLY A 241 5.98 -17.22 -5.82
N LEU A 242 5.01 -16.43 -6.24
CA LEU A 242 3.75 -16.23 -5.53
C LEU A 242 2.68 -17.14 -6.12
N ILE A 243 2.08 -18.00 -5.31
CA ILE A 243 1.01 -18.91 -5.74
C ILE A 243 -0.29 -18.52 -5.04
N TYR A 244 -1.33 -18.29 -5.83
CA TYR A 244 -2.66 -17.90 -5.37
C TYR A 244 -3.72 -18.84 -5.93
N PRO A 245 -4.76 -19.16 -5.18
CA PRO A 245 -5.94 -19.81 -5.74
C PRO A 245 -6.72 -18.81 -6.59
N VAL A 246 -7.61 -19.33 -7.43
CA VAL A 246 -8.70 -18.53 -7.99
C VAL A 246 -9.55 -17.99 -6.82
N PRO A 247 -9.87 -16.68 -6.79
CA PRO A 247 -10.70 -16.14 -5.72
C PRO A 247 -12.10 -16.76 -5.77
N ASN A 248 -12.56 -17.21 -4.63
CA ASN A 248 -13.95 -17.62 -4.44
C ASN A 248 -14.84 -16.37 -4.54
N PRO A 249 -15.97 -16.42 -5.31
CA PRO A 249 -16.87 -15.28 -5.50
C PRO A 249 -17.55 -14.82 -4.20
#